data_9561300488c1aca3c62ebfd882e7c336
#
_entry.id   9561300488c1aca3c62ebfd882e7c336
#
_cell.length_a   1.000
_cell.length_b   1.000
_cell.length_c   1.000
_cell.angle_alpha   90.00
_cell.angle_beta   90.00
_cell.angle_gamma   90.00
#
_symmetry.space_group_name_H-M   'P 1'
#
loop_
_entity.id
_entity.type
_entity.pdbx_description
1 polymer ?
#
loop_
_entity_poly.entity_id
_entity_poly.type
_entity_poly.pdbx_seq_one_letter_code
_entity_poly.pdbx_strand_id
1 'polypeptide(L)'
;MTILKKAFAVLTSCALMLSLAACNSEPQETIVEKPEDISDHAIVVDYLGMAVELPDAIYDRLGEQVFPTANSPAAPEGVTVNGQVLFLYQSGAVYDRVLELQSTGEAMSEEEYLTLSEQAGNLCAITSIKADTLGENNLADCTGFENNELIGELGGNSFYLSNDNLSPESLSEEDAADLQAMKDSLPELASNLVLYTPIESTAQGVEEGAVITGFSTTDLDGNAVDSSILSGAKLTVLNVWATYCTPCVNEMPDLETLSQNYKDKGVQVVGLVADVFDDEEKKAEAREILSATGVTYVNLLPDTVLDDSLLYDITGTPTTLFLDSEGKILKIVEGTRDLDALTEMVDELLAAQE
;
A
#
# COMPACT_ATOMS: atom_id res chain seq x y z
N MET A 1 34.18 15.97 22.60
CA MET A 1 33.62 17.03 21.74
C MET A 1 32.15 16.78 21.65
N THR A 2 31.36 17.75 22.00
CA THR A 2 30.03 17.71 22.55
C THR A 2 28.97 17.53 21.45
N ILE A 3 28.22 16.45 21.47
CA ILE A 3 27.05 16.27 20.64
C ILE A 3 25.85 16.76 21.44
N LEU A 4 25.19 17.76 20.91
CA LEU A 4 24.05 18.43 21.46
C LEU A 4 22.82 17.53 21.35
N LYS A 5 22.35 16.99 22.47
CA LYS A 5 21.02 16.37 22.57
C LYS A 5 19.99 17.50 22.49
N LYS A 6 19.22 17.57 21.42
CA LYS A 6 18.01 18.39 21.37
C LYS A 6 16.89 17.61 22.04
N ALA A 7 16.53 18.04 23.24
CA ALA A 7 15.34 17.58 23.93
C ALA A 7 14.11 18.20 23.26
N PHE A 8 13.18 17.39 22.81
CA PHE A 8 11.84 17.82 22.40
C PHE A 8 11.01 18.10 23.66
N ALA A 9 10.60 19.34 23.80
CA ALA A 9 9.67 19.76 24.83
C ALA A 9 8.25 19.71 24.26
N VAL A 10 7.46 18.74 24.72
CA VAL A 10 6.01 18.72 24.49
C VAL A 10 5.40 19.83 25.34
N LEU A 11 4.90 20.88 24.70
CA LEU A 11 4.13 21.96 25.31
C LEU A 11 2.67 21.52 25.44
N THR A 12 2.31 20.98 26.62
CA THR A 12 0.93 20.86 27.06
C THR A 12 0.40 22.25 27.42
N SER A 13 -0.39 22.85 26.54
CA SER A 13 -1.20 24.03 26.86
C SER A 13 -2.59 23.59 27.32
N CYS A 14 -2.79 23.40 28.63
CA CYS A 14 -4.12 23.41 29.22
C CYS A 14 -4.65 24.84 29.25
N ALA A 15 -5.62 25.17 28.41
CA ALA A 15 -6.47 26.33 28.59
C ALA A 15 -7.86 25.88 29.06
N LEU A 16 -8.10 25.95 30.39
CA LEU A 16 -9.43 25.88 30.95
C LEU A 16 -10.18 27.18 30.60
N MET A 17 -11.25 27.08 29.82
CA MET A 17 -12.31 28.06 29.81
C MET A 17 -13.65 27.36 30.03
N LEU A 18 -14.17 27.51 31.25
CA LEU A 18 -15.58 27.25 31.53
C LEU A 18 -16.43 28.36 30.87
N SER A 19 -17.30 27.97 29.96
CA SER A 19 -18.52 28.70 29.67
C SER A 19 -19.68 27.71 29.52
N LEU A 20 -20.57 27.73 30.50
CA LEU A 20 -21.86 27.07 30.47
C LEU A 20 -22.74 27.75 29.41
N ALA A 21 -22.99 27.05 28.33
CA ALA A 21 -24.16 27.26 27.48
C ALA A 21 -24.60 25.89 26.94
N ALA A 22 -25.73 25.43 27.44
CA ALA A 22 -26.39 24.24 26.94
C ALA A 22 -26.88 24.50 25.51
N CYS A 23 -26.25 23.85 24.54
CA CYS A 23 -26.81 23.55 23.21
C CYS A 23 -26.21 22.23 22.76
N ASN A 24 -27.04 21.35 22.28
CA ASN A 24 -26.69 20.09 21.60
C ASN A 24 -25.68 20.39 20.50
N SER A 25 -24.39 20.27 20.78
CA SER A 25 -23.32 20.18 19.78
C SER A 25 -22.70 18.80 19.93
N GLU A 26 -22.72 18.04 18.86
CA GLU A 26 -21.90 16.87 18.72
C GLU A 26 -20.45 17.24 19.11
N PRO A 27 -19.70 16.33 19.76
CA PRO A 27 -18.30 16.62 20.07
C PRO A 27 -17.56 16.90 18.76
N GLN A 28 -16.99 18.08 18.62
CA GLN A 28 -16.08 18.37 17.49
C GLN A 28 -14.89 17.45 17.63
N GLU A 29 -14.72 16.54 16.65
CA GLU A 29 -13.51 15.75 16.54
C GLU A 29 -12.30 16.68 16.45
N THR A 30 -11.31 16.42 17.28
CA THR A 30 -10.05 17.19 17.26
C THR A 30 -9.26 16.72 16.04
N ILE A 31 -9.16 17.56 15.02
CA ILE A 31 -8.31 17.29 13.86
C ILE A 31 -6.85 17.44 14.30
N VAL A 32 -6.05 16.40 14.09
CA VAL A 32 -4.60 16.39 14.26
C VAL A 32 -3.99 16.35 12.87
N GLU A 33 -3.25 17.39 12.50
CA GLU A 33 -2.61 17.46 11.17
C GLU A 33 -1.45 16.48 11.08
N LYS A 34 -1.23 15.92 9.86
CA LYS A 34 -0.06 15.09 9.55
C LYS A 34 1.21 15.95 9.65
N PRO A 35 2.25 15.52 10.38
CA PRO A 35 3.52 16.25 10.43
C PRO A 35 4.15 16.39 9.03
N GLU A 36 4.74 17.56 8.75
CA GLU A 36 5.45 17.80 7.48
C GLU A 36 6.84 17.14 7.44
N ASP A 37 7.42 16.82 8.60
CA ASP A 37 8.79 16.31 8.77
C ASP A 37 8.81 14.84 9.20
N ILE A 38 8.02 14.00 8.55
CA ILE A 38 8.11 12.54 8.74
C ILE A 38 9.43 12.05 8.16
N SER A 39 10.12 11.18 8.91
CA SER A 39 11.39 10.59 8.51
C SER A 39 11.26 9.74 7.24
N ASP A 40 12.30 9.74 6.39
CA ASP A 40 12.40 8.82 5.23
C ASP A 40 12.48 7.32 5.67
N HIS A 41 12.75 7.07 6.95
CA HIS A 41 12.74 5.74 7.56
C HIS A 41 11.37 5.34 8.11
N ALA A 42 10.32 6.12 7.88
CA ALA A 42 9.00 5.83 8.40
C ALA A 42 8.10 5.14 7.38
N ILE A 43 7.31 4.19 7.87
CA ILE A 43 6.14 3.71 7.15
C ILE A 43 4.99 4.66 7.45
N VAL A 44 4.38 5.20 6.40
CA VAL A 44 3.25 6.13 6.47
C VAL A 44 2.01 5.43 5.94
N VAL A 45 0.94 5.44 6.74
CA VAL A 45 -0.34 4.82 6.36
C VAL A 45 -1.45 5.83 6.59
N ASP A 46 -1.68 6.64 5.57
CA ASP A 46 -2.54 7.81 5.64
C ASP A 46 -4.01 7.48 5.96
N TYR A 47 -4.54 6.39 5.40
CA TYR A 47 -5.91 5.96 5.67
C TYR A 47 -6.14 5.47 7.11
N LEU A 48 -5.08 5.02 7.81
CA LEU A 48 -5.12 4.73 9.25
C LEU A 48 -4.79 5.94 10.11
N GLY A 49 -4.26 7.02 9.52
CA GLY A 49 -3.81 8.21 10.23
C GLY A 49 -2.57 7.93 11.08
N MET A 50 -1.62 7.16 10.57
CA MET A 50 -0.41 6.79 11.30
C MET A 50 0.84 6.88 10.44
N ALA A 51 1.96 7.22 11.11
CA ALA A 51 3.29 6.99 10.61
C ALA A 51 4.13 6.35 11.73
N VAL A 52 5.03 5.46 11.40
CA VAL A 52 5.92 4.82 12.36
C VAL A 52 7.34 4.80 11.83
N GLU A 53 8.26 5.49 12.52
CA GLU A 53 9.69 5.44 12.19
C GLU A 53 10.26 4.07 12.60
N LEU A 54 10.91 3.42 11.65
CA LEU A 54 11.47 2.09 11.86
C LEU A 54 12.79 2.17 12.62
N PRO A 55 13.00 1.36 13.66
CA PRO A 55 14.32 1.17 14.24
C PRO A 55 15.33 0.65 13.21
N ASP A 56 16.60 1.05 13.34
CA ASP A 56 17.68 0.64 12.42
C ASP A 56 17.71 -0.88 12.21
N ALA A 57 17.47 -1.68 13.26
CA ALA A 57 17.45 -3.14 13.17
C ALA A 57 16.39 -3.71 12.22
N ILE A 58 15.29 -2.98 12.00
CA ILE A 58 14.23 -3.34 11.06
C ILE A 58 14.49 -2.66 9.71
N TYR A 59 14.81 -1.37 9.72
CA TYR A 59 15.00 -0.58 8.51
C TYR A 59 16.13 -1.13 7.62
N ASP A 60 17.28 -1.50 8.21
CA ASP A 60 18.43 -2.04 7.49
C ASP A 60 18.16 -3.43 6.85
N ARG A 61 17.01 -4.04 7.16
CA ARG A 61 16.61 -5.36 6.65
C ARG A 61 15.37 -5.32 5.75
N LEU A 62 14.88 -4.10 5.44
CA LEU A 62 13.74 -3.94 4.53
C LEU A 62 14.07 -4.50 3.13
N GLY A 63 13.11 -5.25 2.57
CA GLY A 63 13.24 -5.84 1.24
C GLY A 63 14.14 -7.07 1.17
N GLU A 64 14.85 -7.43 2.25
CA GLU A 64 15.69 -8.62 2.35
C GLU A 64 15.11 -9.63 3.36
N GLN A 65 15.01 -9.24 4.61
CA GLN A 65 14.49 -10.09 5.69
C GLN A 65 13.16 -9.59 6.26
N VAL A 66 12.79 -8.33 6.06
CA VAL A 66 11.54 -7.73 6.54
C VAL A 66 10.74 -7.12 5.40
N PHE A 67 9.45 -7.45 5.35
CA PHE A 67 8.50 -6.98 4.34
C PHE A 67 7.25 -6.46 5.04
N PRO A 68 7.10 -5.14 5.19
CA PRO A 68 5.83 -4.56 5.64
C PRO A 68 4.77 -4.71 4.55
N THR A 69 3.59 -5.14 4.96
CA THR A 69 2.45 -5.29 4.06
C THR A 69 1.17 -4.86 4.76
N ALA A 70 0.26 -4.28 4.00
CA ALA A 70 -1.07 -4.02 4.49
C ALA A 70 -1.85 -5.34 4.63
N ASN A 71 -2.67 -5.44 5.66
CA ASN A 71 -3.47 -6.61 5.96
C ASN A 71 -4.83 -6.20 6.55
N SER A 72 -5.84 -6.98 6.24
CA SER A 72 -7.18 -6.83 6.81
C SER A 72 -7.56 -8.10 7.55
N PRO A 73 -7.19 -8.23 8.82
CA PRO A 73 -7.49 -9.42 9.59
C PRO A 73 -9.01 -9.59 9.74
N ALA A 74 -9.47 -10.84 9.79
CA ALA A 74 -10.86 -11.14 10.08
C ALA A 74 -11.21 -10.66 11.49
N ALA A 75 -12.29 -9.91 11.62
CA ALA A 75 -12.75 -9.40 12.90
C ALA A 75 -13.99 -10.16 13.40
N PRO A 76 -14.17 -10.30 14.73
CA PRO A 76 -15.42 -10.79 15.31
C PRO A 76 -16.62 -9.92 14.92
N GLU A 77 -17.82 -10.51 14.94
CA GLU A 77 -19.04 -9.77 14.64
C GLU A 77 -19.20 -8.54 15.55
N GLY A 78 -19.40 -7.38 14.96
CA GLY A 78 -19.56 -6.10 15.66
C GLY A 78 -18.28 -5.36 15.99
N VAL A 79 -17.10 -5.93 15.72
CA VAL A 79 -15.81 -5.25 15.84
C VAL A 79 -15.42 -4.64 14.49
N THR A 80 -14.93 -3.40 14.52
CA THR A 80 -14.37 -2.73 13.34
C THR A 80 -12.86 -2.67 13.47
N VAL A 81 -12.14 -3.45 12.65
CA VAL A 81 -10.70 -3.31 12.42
C VAL A 81 -10.54 -2.41 11.21
N ASN A 82 -9.89 -1.25 11.39
CA ASN A 82 -9.71 -0.27 10.31
C ASN A 82 -8.64 -0.73 9.31
N GLY A 83 -7.67 -1.53 9.78
CA GLY A 83 -6.58 -2.08 9.00
C GLY A 83 -5.39 -2.47 9.88
N GLN A 84 -4.42 -3.12 9.25
CA GLN A 84 -3.22 -3.63 9.92
C GLN A 84 -2.02 -3.48 9.00
N VAL A 85 -0.90 -3.04 9.54
CA VAL A 85 0.42 -3.17 8.90
C VAL A 85 1.10 -4.39 9.50
N LEU A 86 1.32 -5.40 8.69
CA LEU A 86 1.96 -6.66 9.06
C LEU A 86 3.42 -6.65 8.59
N PHE A 87 4.35 -6.92 9.49
CA PHE A 87 5.77 -7.06 9.19
C PHE A 87 6.10 -8.55 9.05
N LEU A 88 6.24 -9.00 7.82
CA LEU A 88 6.68 -10.35 7.51
C LEU A 88 8.20 -10.45 7.67
N TYR A 89 8.66 -11.57 8.21
CA TYR A 89 10.07 -11.92 8.33
C TYR A 89 10.40 -13.15 7.51
N GLN A 90 11.55 -13.15 6.89
CA GLN A 90 12.22 -14.33 6.34
C GLN A 90 13.72 -14.30 6.67
N SER A 91 14.37 -15.47 6.74
CA SER A 91 15.82 -15.53 6.91
C SER A 91 16.58 -15.05 5.66
N GLY A 92 17.84 -14.64 5.82
CA GLY A 92 18.72 -14.32 4.68
C GLY A 92 18.88 -15.51 3.73
N ALA A 93 18.90 -16.74 4.24
CA ALA A 93 18.95 -17.94 3.40
C ALA A 93 17.71 -18.11 2.49
N VAL A 94 16.53 -17.72 2.97
CA VAL A 94 15.30 -17.70 2.15
C VAL A 94 15.41 -16.64 1.07
N TYR A 95 15.84 -15.44 1.42
CA TYR A 95 16.03 -14.34 0.50
C TYR A 95 17.01 -14.69 -0.63
N ASP A 96 18.20 -15.19 -0.28
CA ASP A 96 19.23 -15.60 -1.26
C ASP A 96 18.71 -16.67 -2.20
N ARG A 97 17.96 -17.65 -1.69
CA ARG A 97 17.39 -18.70 -2.52
C ARG A 97 16.32 -18.19 -3.47
N VAL A 98 15.48 -17.25 -3.03
CA VAL A 98 14.48 -16.61 -3.90
C VAL A 98 15.18 -15.86 -5.04
N LEU A 99 16.25 -15.10 -4.75
CA LEU A 99 17.03 -14.40 -5.78
C LEU A 99 17.67 -15.38 -6.78
N GLU A 100 18.21 -16.50 -6.29
CA GLU A 100 18.79 -17.54 -7.17
C GLU A 100 17.73 -18.12 -8.11
N LEU A 101 16.55 -18.46 -7.59
CA LEU A 101 15.44 -18.98 -8.40
C LEU A 101 14.97 -17.98 -9.45
N GLN A 102 14.88 -16.71 -9.09
CA GLN A 102 14.54 -15.64 -10.04
C GLN A 102 15.58 -15.50 -11.16
N SER A 103 16.87 -15.62 -10.81
CA SER A 103 17.95 -15.49 -11.77
C SER A 103 18.11 -16.69 -12.71
N THR A 104 17.79 -17.90 -12.23
CA THR A 104 17.96 -19.17 -12.99
C THR A 104 16.69 -19.61 -13.71
N GLY A 105 15.52 -19.12 -13.28
CA GLY A 105 14.22 -19.58 -13.75
C GLY A 105 13.89 -21.02 -13.32
N GLU A 106 14.61 -21.57 -12.33
CA GLU A 106 14.33 -22.86 -11.75
C GLU A 106 13.06 -22.82 -10.90
N ALA A 107 12.31 -23.91 -10.86
CA ALA A 107 11.16 -24.02 -9.98
C ALA A 107 11.59 -24.62 -8.63
N MET A 108 11.10 -24.06 -7.54
CA MET A 108 11.29 -24.61 -6.19
C MET A 108 10.52 -25.94 -6.05
N SER A 109 11.14 -26.94 -5.43
CA SER A 109 10.45 -28.18 -5.08
C SER A 109 9.54 -27.97 -3.85
N GLU A 110 8.50 -28.81 -3.70
CA GLU A 110 7.62 -28.79 -2.54
C GLU A 110 8.36 -29.01 -1.21
N GLU A 111 9.32 -29.91 -1.20
CA GLU A 111 10.15 -30.21 -0.01
C GLU A 111 11.01 -29.00 0.38
N GLU A 112 11.61 -28.34 -0.62
CA GLU A 112 12.42 -27.15 -0.43
C GLU A 112 11.55 -25.98 0.06
N TYR A 113 10.37 -25.76 -0.54
CA TYR A 113 9.42 -24.75 -0.10
C TYR A 113 9.01 -24.93 1.36
N LEU A 114 8.68 -26.16 1.78
CA LEU A 114 8.31 -26.45 3.16
C LEU A 114 9.49 -26.15 4.12
N THR A 115 10.70 -26.54 3.75
CA THR A 115 11.89 -26.28 4.57
C THR A 115 12.20 -24.79 4.73
N LEU A 116 12.05 -24.00 3.66
CA LEU A 116 12.29 -22.57 3.68
C LEU A 116 11.17 -21.83 4.41
N SER A 117 9.93 -22.28 4.28
CA SER A 117 8.79 -21.66 4.96
C SER A 117 8.88 -21.74 6.51
N GLU A 118 9.61 -22.73 7.05
CA GLU A 118 9.91 -22.83 8.47
C GLU A 118 10.86 -21.73 8.99
N GLN A 119 11.54 -21.01 8.06
CA GLN A 119 12.47 -19.92 8.37
C GLN A 119 11.84 -18.53 8.17
N ALA A 120 10.54 -18.48 8.00
CA ALA A 120 9.76 -17.25 7.82
C ALA A 120 8.59 -17.18 8.81
N GLY A 121 7.98 -16.01 8.92
CA GLY A 121 6.78 -15.81 9.74
C GLY A 121 6.47 -14.35 10.01
N ASN A 122 5.54 -14.10 10.91
CA ASN A 122 5.14 -12.75 11.28
C ASN A 122 6.04 -12.20 12.39
N LEU A 123 6.80 -11.14 12.13
CA LEU A 123 7.61 -10.46 13.14
C LEU A 123 6.72 -9.72 14.14
N CYS A 124 5.89 -8.84 13.64
CA CYS A 124 4.91 -8.08 14.40
C CYS A 124 3.84 -7.49 13.49
N ALA A 125 2.84 -6.85 14.08
CA ALA A 125 1.86 -6.04 13.34
C ALA A 125 1.48 -4.79 14.14
N ILE A 126 1.07 -3.71 13.45
CA ILE A 126 0.37 -2.57 14.04
C ILE A 126 -1.05 -2.59 13.52
N THR A 127 -2.02 -2.75 14.43
CA THR A 127 -3.44 -2.88 14.10
C THR A 127 -4.23 -1.71 14.64
N SER A 128 -5.03 -1.06 13.78
CA SER A 128 -5.99 -0.01 14.17
C SER A 128 -7.38 -0.61 14.33
N ILE A 129 -7.97 -0.41 15.52
CA ILE A 129 -9.31 -0.92 15.87
C ILE A 129 -10.17 0.25 16.37
N LYS A 130 -11.41 0.33 15.92
CA LYS A 130 -12.37 1.31 16.46
C LYS A 130 -12.73 0.94 17.90
N ALA A 131 -12.29 1.78 18.84
CA ALA A 131 -12.27 1.48 20.28
C ALA A 131 -13.66 1.13 20.86
N ASP A 132 -14.71 1.83 20.43
CA ASP A 132 -16.09 1.63 20.89
C ASP A 132 -16.71 0.30 20.40
N THR A 133 -16.11 -0.34 19.40
CA THR A 133 -16.59 -1.61 18.85
C THR A 133 -15.93 -2.84 19.44
N LEU A 134 -14.76 -2.69 20.11
CA LEU A 134 -14.01 -3.83 20.65
C LEU A 134 -14.78 -4.56 21.77
N GLY A 135 -15.41 -3.81 22.70
CA GLY A 135 -16.20 -4.37 23.79
C GLY A 135 -15.40 -5.35 24.68
N GLU A 136 -15.97 -6.55 24.91
CA GLU A 136 -15.33 -7.64 25.67
C GLU A 136 -14.63 -8.67 24.74
N ASN A 137 -14.49 -8.38 23.44
CA ASN A 137 -13.85 -9.28 22.50
C ASN A 137 -12.35 -9.44 22.80
N ASN A 138 -11.82 -10.60 22.49
CA ASN A 138 -10.40 -10.88 22.64
C ASN A 138 -9.61 -10.15 21.53
N LEU A 139 -8.57 -9.41 21.91
CA LEU A 139 -7.69 -8.73 20.95
C LEU A 139 -7.02 -9.72 19.99
N ALA A 140 -6.68 -10.93 20.43
CA ALA A 140 -6.07 -11.92 19.56
C ALA A 140 -6.99 -12.30 18.37
N ASP A 141 -8.31 -12.32 18.58
CA ASP A 141 -9.28 -12.59 17.51
C ASP A 141 -9.39 -11.43 16.49
N CYS A 142 -8.95 -10.23 16.87
CA CYS A 142 -8.98 -9.02 16.04
C CYS A 142 -7.64 -8.76 15.32
N THR A 143 -6.53 -9.07 15.98
CA THR A 143 -5.18 -8.78 15.50
C THR A 143 -4.51 -9.97 14.82
N GLY A 144 -4.95 -11.20 15.15
CA GLY A 144 -4.31 -12.44 14.74
C GLY A 144 -3.07 -12.82 15.60
N PHE A 145 -2.84 -12.13 16.74
CA PHE A 145 -1.66 -12.33 17.60
C PHE A 145 -2.03 -12.46 19.07
N GLU A 146 -1.32 -13.30 19.81
CA GLU A 146 -1.56 -13.53 21.24
C GLU A 146 -1.11 -12.35 22.12
N ASN A 147 0.03 -11.71 21.78
CA ASN A 147 0.55 -10.58 22.53
C ASN A 147 0.17 -9.26 21.86
N ASN A 148 -0.53 -8.41 22.62
CA ASN A 148 -1.05 -7.15 22.11
C ASN A 148 -0.77 -6.02 23.11
N GLU A 149 -0.08 -4.98 22.68
CA GLU A 149 0.23 -3.79 23.46
C GLU A 149 -0.46 -2.57 22.85
N LEU A 150 -1.22 -1.83 23.66
CA LEU A 150 -1.79 -0.54 23.21
C LEU A 150 -0.66 0.48 23.11
N ILE A 151 -0.42 1.00 21.90
CA ILE A 151 0.67 1.95 21.62
C ILE A 151 0.18 3.37 21.30
N GLY A 152 -1.11 3.58 21.08
CA GLY A 152 -1.67 4.89 20.83
C GLY A 152 -3.18 4.90 20.66
N GLU A 153 -3.78 6.08 20.79
CA GLU A 153 -5.22 6.30 20.56
C GLU A 153 -5.42 7.67 19.91
N LEU A 154 -6.25 7.72 18.85
CA LEU A 154 -6.67 8.97 18.22
C LEU A 154 -8.02 8.81 17.52
N GLY A 155 -8.89 9.81 17.61
CA GLY A 155 -10.15 9.87 16.87
C GLY A 155 -11.08 8.69 17.12
N GLY A 156 -11.06 8.10 18.33
CA GLY A 156 -11.85 6.91 18.68
C GLY A 156 -11.24 5.59 18.18
N ASN A 157 -10.05 5.60 17.61
CA ASN A 157 -9.30 4.42 17.18
C ASN A 157 -8.19 4.12 18.19
N SER A 158 -7.99 2.84 18.48
CA SER A 158 -6.90 2.31 19.30
C SER A 158 -5.92 1.55 18.42
N PHE A 159 -4.62 1.79 18.61
CA PHE A 159 -3.54 1.18 17.85
C PHE A 159 -2.77 0.21 18.73
N TYR A 160 -2.62 -1.01 18.27
CA TYR A 160 -1.97 -2.09 18.99
C TYR A 160 -0.74 -2.58 18.24
N LEU A 161 0.41 -2.64 18.92
CA LEU A 161 1.55 -3.45 18.47
C LEU A 161 1.35 -4.88 18.93
N SER A 162 1.43 -5.82 18.00
CA SER A 162 1.07 -7.22 18.23
C SER A 162 2.16 -8.17 17.73
N ASN A 163 2.43 -9.26 18.44
CA ASN A 163 3.39 -10.30 18.04
C ASN A 163 3.14 -11.61 18.75
N ASP A 164 3.71 -12.73 18.23
CA ASP A 164 3.66 -14.09 18.82
C ASP A 164 5.03 -14.60 19.24
N ASN A 165 6.02 -13.72 19.44
CA ASN A 165 7.40 -14.09 19.75
C ASN A 165 8.00 -15.07 18.70
N LEU A 166 7.86 -14.74 17.42
CA LEU A 166 8.38 -15.52 16.30
C LEU A 166 9.70 -16.21 16.61
N SER A 167 9.77 -17.52 16.42
CA SER A 167 10.96 -18.35 16.69
C SER A 167 11.10 -19.41 15.61
N PRO A 168 11.55 -19.03 14.39
CA PRO A 168 11.77 -19.97 13.31
C PRO A 168 12.81 -21.05 13.68
N GLU A 169 12.63 -22.23 13.10
CA GLU A 169 13.60 -23.30 13.24
C GLU A 169 14.74 -23.17 12.23
N SER A 170 15.89 -23.73 12.54
CA SER A 170 17.03 -23.89 11.60
C SER A 170 17.64 -22.60 11.05
N LEU A 171 17.56 -21.47 11.79
CA LEU A 171 18.24 -20.24 11.42
C LEU A 171 19.77 -20.37 11.53
N SER A 172 20.50 -19.63 10.70
CA SER A 172 21.92 -19.39 10.89
C SER A 172 22.17 -18.58 12.18
N GLU A 173 23.42 -18.57 12.69
CA GLU A 173 23.77 -17.73 13.85
C GLU A 173 23.56 -16.23 13.54
N GLU A 174 23.78 -15.80 12.31
CA GLU A 174 23.57 -14.43 11.83
C GLU A 174 22.08 -14.09 11.76
N ASP A 175 21.27 -14.89 11.08
CA ASP A 175 19.82 -14.68 10.99
C ASP A 175 19.15 -14.69 12.37
N ALA A 176 19.59 -15.57 13.27
CA ALA A 176 19.08 -15.61 14.64
C ALA A 176 19.45 -14.35 15.44
N ALA A 177 20.64 -13.79 15.24
CA ALA A 177 21.07 -12.53 15.86
C ALA A 177 20.29 -11.34 15.30
N ASP A 178 20.10 -11.28 13.99
CA ASP A 178 19.33 -10.23 13.31
C ASP A 178 17.86 -10.24 13.76
N LEU A 179 17.23 -11.42 13.76
CA LEU A 179 15.86 -11.56 14.26
C LEU A 179 15.74 -11.14 15.73
N GLN A 180 16.73 -11.48 16.57
CA GLN A 180 16.70 -11.07 17.96
C GLN A 180 16.84 -9.56 18.10
N ALA A 181 17.72 -8.92 17.33
CA ALA A 181 17.86 -7.47 17.32
C ALA A 181 16.56 -6.76 16.88
N MET A 182 15.88 -7.28 15.87
CA MET A 182 14.56 -6.77 15.44
C MET A 182 13.52 -6.90 16.56
N LYS A 183 13.44 -8.06 17.23
CA LYS A 183 12.52 -8.28 18.35
C LYS A 183 12.81 -7.35 19.53
N ASP A 184 14.07 -7.13 19.84
CA ASP A 184 14.50 -6.25 20.92
C ASP A 184 14.20 -4.76 20.60
N SER A 185 14.03 -4.42 19.33
CA SER A 185 13.69 -3.06 18.87
C SER A 185 12.17 -2.79 18.82
N LEU A 186 11.30 -3.76 19.01
CA LEU A 186 9.84 -3.56 18.97
C LEU A 186 9.33 -2.50 19.97
N PRO A 187 9.87 -2.36 21.21
CA PRO A 187 9.49 -1.27 22.09
C PRO A 187 9.86 0.13 21.55
N GLU A 188 10.93 0.24 20.76
CA GLU A 188 11.31 1.46 20.06
C GLU A 188 10.32 1.74 18.92
N LEU A 189 9.99 0.72 18.12
CA LEU A 189 8.95 0.82 17.08
C LEU A 189 7.63 1.33 17.67
N ALA A 190 7.20 0.80 18.81
CA ALA A 190 5.98 1.25 19.51
C ALA A 190 6.05 2.73 19.91
N SER A 191 7.22 3.19 20.40
CA SER A 191 7.42 4.58 20.86
C SER A 191 7.55 5.59 19.72
N ASN A 192 7.86 5.12 18.51
CA ASN A 192 8.03 5.94 17.32
C ASN A 192 6.72 6.18 16.56
N LEU A 193 5.60 5.65 17.06
CA LEU A 193 4.29 5.85 16.43
C LEU A 193 3.86 7.32 16.50
N VAL A 194 3.55 7.89 15.36
CA VAL A 194 2.96 9.22 15.19
C VAL A 194 1.56 9.05 14.66
N LEU A 195 0.59 9.63 15.36
CA LEU A 195 -0.82 9.58 14.98
C LEU A 195 -1.31 10.95 14.52
N TYR A 196 -2.09 10.96 13.46
CA TYR A 196 -2.79 12.12 12.93
C TYR A 196 -4.19 11.73 12.49
N THR A 197 -5.05 12.70 12.23
CA THR A 197 -6.39 12.40 11.72
C THR A 197 -6.25 11.66 10.40
N PRO A 198 -6.88 10.47 10.26
CA PRO A 198 -6.83 9.73 9.02
C PRO A 198 -7.12 10.65 7.85
N ILE A 199 -6.25 10.65 6.89
CA ILE A 199 -6.50 11.30 5.61
C ILE A 199 -7.33 10.27 4.86
N GLU A 200 -8.64 10.51 4.84
CA GLU A 200 -9.50 9.68 4.00
C GLU A 200 -8.91 9.74 2.60
N SER A 201 -8.31 8.63 2.19
CA SER A 201 -8.15 8.39 0.77
C SER A 201 -9.55 8.57 0.20
N THR A 202 -9.72 9.50 -0.72
CA THR A 202 -10.99 9.64 -1.44
C THR A 202 -11.24 8.43 -2.35
N ALA A 203 -10.36 7.47 -2.33
CA ALA A 203 -10.52 6.17 -2.90
C ALA A 203 -11.38 5.30 -1.96
N GLN A 204 -12.63 5.27 -2.22
CA GLN A 204 -13.44 4.08 -1.98
C GLN A 204 -12.72 2.95 -2.71
N GLY A 205 -12.57 1.77 -2.10
CA GLY A 205 -11.85 0.63 -2.68
C GLY A 205 -12.17 0.40 -4.17
N VAL A 206 -11.38 -0.38 -4.88
CA VAL A 206 -11.52 -0.59 -6.34
C VAL A 206 -12.84 -1.28 -6.63
N GLU A 207 -13.93 -0.49 -6.59
CA GLU A 207 -15.29 -0.91 -6.94
C GLU A 207 -15.91 0.03 -7.97
N GLU A 208 -16.83 -0.48 -8.76
CA GLU A 208 -17.55 0.35 -9.73
C GLU A 208 -18.35 1.44 -8.99
N GLY A 209 -18.12 2.68 -9.38
CA GLY A 209 -18.69 3.87 -8.73
C GLY A 209 -17.74 4.63 -7.82
N ALA A 210 -16.65 4.03 -7.37
CA ALA A 210 -15.58 4.71 -6.63
C ALA A 210 -14.87 5.75 -7.52
N VAL A 211 -14.20 6.72 -6.89
CA VAL A 211 -13.54 7.83 -7.59
C VAL A 211 -12.06 7.84 -7.26
N ILE A 212 -11.21 7.79 -8.28
CA ILE A 212 -9.75 7.87 -8.15
C ILE A 212 -9.33 9.31 -8.41
N THR A 213 -8.90 10.01 -7.36
CA THR A 213 -8.42 11.40 -7.44
C THR A 213 -7.31 11.65 -6.44
N GLY A 214 -6.68 12.82 -6.51
CA GLY A 214 -5.75 13.29 -5.49
C GLY A 214 -4.34 12.75 -5.60
N PHE A 215 -4.02 11.87 -6.56
CA PHE A 215 -2.65 11.42 -6.78
C PHE A 215 -1.79 12.51 -7.43
N SER A 216 -0.50 12.52 -7.08
CA SER A 216 0.52 13.38 -7.66
C SER A 216 1.82 12.60 -7.76
N THR A 217 2.14 12.13 -8.95
CA THR A 217 3.21 11.17 -9.20
C THR A 217 4.09 11.61 -10.38
N THR A 218 4.93 10.72 -10.86
CA THR A 218 5.67 10.86 -12.12
C THR A 218 5.33 9.73 -13.07
N ASP A 219 5.50 9.98 -14.36
CA ASP A 219 5.56 8.90 -15.34
C ASP A 219 6.96 8.26 -15.39
N LEU A 220 7.08 7.17 -16.15
CA LEU A 220 8.37 6.48 -16.35
C LEU A 220 9.45 7.37 -17.00
N ASP A 221 9.08 8.47 -17.66
CA ASP A 221 10.02 9.44 -18.26
C ASP A 221 10.44 10.53 -17.25
N GLY A 222 9.86 10.54 -16.03
CA GLY A 222 10.15 11.49 -14.97
C GLY A 222 9.34 12.78 -15.07
N ASN A 223 8.31 12.85 -15.92
CA ASN A 223 7.41 14.00 -15.97
C ASN A 223 6.42 13.94 -14.82
N ALA A 224 6.18 15.08 -14.17
CA ALA A 224 5.15 15.17 -13.13
C ALA A 224 3.76 14.99 -13.73
N VAL A 225 2.95 14.13 -13.12
CA VAL A 225 1.57 13.82 -13.50
C VAL A 225 0.71 13.82 -12.25
N ASP A 226 -0.46 14.44 -12.33
CA ASP A 226 -1.45 14.42 -11.25
C ASP A 226 -2.82 13.95 -11.76
N SER A 227 -3.77 13.83 -10.85
CA SER A 227 -5.12 13.33 -11.15
C SER A 227 -5.88 14.15 -12.21
N SER A 228 -5.41 15.36 -12.56
CA SER A 228 -6.00 16.15 -13.65
C SER A 228 -5.82 15.51 -15.04
N ILE A 229 -4.91 14.52 -15.18
CA ILE A 229 -4.77 13.74 -16.42
C ILE A 229 -6.11 13.08 -16.80
N LEU A 230 -6.91 12.67 -15.82
CA LEU A 230 -8.20 12.00 -16.04
C LEU A 230 -9.23 12.95 -16.67
N SER A 231 -9.18 14.24 -16.33
CA SER A 231 -10.11 15.25 -16.85
C SER A 231 -9.85 15.64 -18.32
N GLY A 232 -8.73 15.17 -18.88
CA GLY A 232 -8.35 15.41 -20.28
C GLY A 232 -9.10 14.58 -21.29
N ALA A 233 -9.84 13.55 -20.88
CA ALA A 233 -10.56 12.61 -21.72
C ALA A 233 -12.00 12.40 -21.25
N LYS A 234 -12.87 11.91 -22.14
CA LYS A 234 -14.22 11.47 -21.77
C LYS A 234 -14.16 10.13 -21.05
N LEU A 235 -13.24 9.27 -21.47
CA LEU A 235 -13.02 7.95 -20.92
C LEU A 235 -11.51 7.67 -20.82
N THR A 236 -11.05 7.25 -19.66
CA THR A 236 -9.68 6.78 -19.45
C THR A 236 -9.72 5.27 -19.25
N VAL A 237 -8.91 4.54 -20.02
CA VAL A 237 -8.62 3.13 -19.85
C VAL A 237 -7.32 3.04 -19.05
N LEU A 238 -7.42 2.83 -17.74
CA LEU A 238 -6.27 2.69 -16.84
C LEU A 238 -5.93 1.20 -16.72
N ASN A 239 -4.80 0.81 -17.30
CA ASN A 239 -4.31 -0.57 -17.24
C ASN A 239 -3.22 -0.71 -16.18
N VAL A 240 -3.48 -1.51 -15.16
CA VAL A 240 -2.54 -1.84 -14.10
C VAL A 240 -1.76 -3.09 -14.49
N TRP A 241 -0.44 -2.96 -14.55
CA TRP A 241 0.45 -4.01 -15.02
C TRP A 241 1.74 -4.08 -14.18
N ALA A 242 2.51 -5.17 -14.32
CA ALA A 242 3.78 -5.34 -13.64
C ALA A 242 4.86 -5.87 -14.60
N THR A 243 6.14 -5.60 -14.30
CA THR A 243 7.26 -6.00 -15.18
C THR A 243 7.37 -7.51 -15.32
N TYR A 244 7.03 -8.27 -14.29
CA TYR A 244 7.02 -9.75 -14.30
C TYR A 244 5.76 -10.36 -14.94
N CYS A 245 4.78 -9.55 -15.34
CA CYS A 245 3.48 -10.01 -15.81
C CYS A 245 3.49 -10.30 -17.31
N THR A 246 3.82 -11.51 -17.74
CA THR A 246 3.80 -11.92 -19.16
C THR A 246 2.44 -11.69 -19.84
N PRO A 247 1.27 -12.00 -19.23
CA PRO A 247 -0.02 -11.70 -19.86
C PRO A 247 -0.22 -10.19 -20.10
N CYS A 248 0.27 -9.32 -19.21
CA CYS A 248 0.20 -7.87 -19.39
C CYS A 248 0.99 -7.42 -20.64
N VAL A 249 2.22 -7.91 -20.78
CA VAL A 249 3.09 -7.60 -21.92
C VAL A 249 2.43 -8.02 -23.24
N ASN A 250 1.73 -9.16 -23.26
CA ASN A 250 1.04 -9.66 -24.45
C ASN A 250 -0.17 -8.81 -24.85
N GLU A 251 -0.85 -8.14 -23.89
CA GLU A 251 -2.01 -7.28 -24.12
C GLU A 251 -1.62 -5.86 -24.60
N MET A 252 -0.42 -5.39 -24.27
CA MET A 252 0.03 -4.02 -24.56
C MET A 252 -0.11 -3.57 -26.02
N PRO A 253 0.18 -4.40 -27.06
CA PRO A 253 -0.03 -3.98 -28.44
C PRO A 253 -1.50 -3.71 -28.79
N ASP A 254 -2.42 -4.41 -28.16
CA ASP A 254 -3.87 -4.20 -28.35
C ASP A 254 -4.32 -2.91 -27.64
N LEU A 255 -3.82 -2.63 -26.44
CA LEU A 255 -4.03 -1.38 -25.74
C LEU A 255 -3.45 -0.17 -26.50
N GLU A 256 -2.26 -0.30 -27.10
CA GLU A 256 -1.70 0.74 -27.95
C GLU A 256 -2.56 0.99 -29.19
N THR A 257 -3.03 -0.09 -29.84
CA THR A 257 -3.95 0.02 -30.99
C THR A 257 -5.26 0.71 -30.60
N LEU A 258 -5.83 0.35 -29.44
CA LEU A 258 -7.00 1.01 -28.88
C LEU A 258 -6.74 2.51 -28.65
N SER A 259 -5.61 2.84 -28.02
CA SER A 259 -5.20 4.22 -27.74
C SER A 259 -5.18 5.06 -29.03
N GLN A 260 -4.54 4.56 -30.09
CA GLN A 260 -4.45 5.25 -31.37
C GLN A 260 -5.81 5.41 -32.06
N ASN A 261 -6.66 4.36 -32.03
CA ASN A 261 -7.95 4.34 -32.72
C ASN A 261 -9.02 5.22 -32.05
N TYR A 262 -8.89 5.48 -30.74
CA TYR A 262 -9.93 6.17 -29.96
C TYR A 262 -9.52 7.55 -29.44
N LYS A 263 -8.29 7.96 -29.63
CA LYS A 263 -7.79 9.29 -29.23
C LYS A 263 -8.69 10.43 -29.70
N ASP A 264 -9.08 10.42 -30.97
CA ASP A 264 -9.92 11.46 -31.57
C ASP A 264 -11.39 11.38 -31.10
N LYS A 265 -11.78 10.31 -30.44
CA LYS A 265 -13.12 10.13 -29.83
C LYS A 265 -13.14 10.56 -28.36
N GLY A 266 -12.02 11.01 -27.82
CA GLY A 266 -11.88 11.46 -26.44
C GLY A 266 -11.61 10.32 -25.45
N VAL A 267 -11.01 9.22 -25.90
CA VAL A 267 -10.51 8.14 -25.04
C VAL A 267 -9.00 8.23 -24.93
N GLN A 268 -8.49 8.04 -23.74
CA GLN A 268 -7.05 7.86 -23.51
C GLN A 268 -6.79 6.49 -22.84
N VAL A 269 -5.62 5.94 -23.11
CA VAL A 269 -5.08 4.79 -22.35
C VAL A 269 -3.96 5.32 -21.47
N VAL A 270 -3.93 4.87 -20.23
CA VAL A 270 -2.88 5.17 -19.24
C VAL A 270 -2.46 3.86 -18.60
N GLY A 271 -1.16 3.59 -18.50
CA GLY A 271 -0.61 2.49 -17.74
C GLY A 271 -0.33 2.91 -16.29
N LEU A 272 -0.41 1.97 -15.35
CA LEU A 272 0.12 2.09 -14.00
C LEU A 272 0.99 0.88 -13.73
N VAL A 273 2.29 1.13 -13.46
CA VAL A 273 3.28 0.06 -13.26
C VAL A 273 3.32 -0.33 -11.79
N ALA A 274 2.66 -1.42 -11.42
CA ALA A 274 2.38 -1.77 -10.03
C ALA A 274 3.61 -2.17 -9.20
N ASP A 275 4.69 -2.64 -9.81
CA ASP A 275 5.88 -3.16 -9.14
C ASP A 275 7.12 -2.26 -9.28
N VAL A 276 6.94 -1.02 -9.76
CA VAL A 276 8.02 -0.06 -9.97
C VAL A 276 7.77 1.16 -9.09
N PHE A 277 8.46 1.21 -7.98
CA PHE A 277 8.49 2.36 -7.07
C PHE A 277 9.72 3.22 -7.37
N ASP A 278 10.62 3.39 -6.40
CA ASP A 278 11.84 4.22 -6.57
C ASP A 278 13.08 3.39 -6.96
N ASP A 279 12.89 2.33 -7.75
CA ASP A 279 13.93 1.41 -8.23
C ASP A 279 14.31 1.71 -9.69
N GLU A 280 15.51 2.20 -9.93
CA GLU A 280 15.98 2.57 -11.27
C GLU A 280 16.21 1.37 -12.21
N GLU A 281 16.52 0.17 -11.68
CA GLU A 281 16.66 -1.04 -12.50
C GLU A 281 15.27 -1.49 -12.97
N LYS A 282 14.29 -1.48 -12.09
CA LYS A 282 12.88 -1.76 -12.41
C LYS A 282 12.31 -0.74 -13.40
N LYS A 283 12.62 0.55 -13.22
CA LYS A 283 12.23 1.59 -14.19
C LYS A 283 12.84 1.34 -15.56
N ALA A 284 14.11 0.90 -15.62
CA ALA A 284 14.76 0.55 -16.89
C ALA A 284 14.13 -0.67 -17.54
N GLU A 285 13.82 -1.73 -16.79
CA GLU A 285 13.10 -2.91 -17.26
C GLU A 285 11.73 -2.56 -17.82
N ALA A 286 10.95 -1.75 -17.10
CA ALA A 286 9.65 -1.28 -17.57
C ALA A 286 9.75 -0.52 -18.89
N ARG A 287 10.73 0.38 -19.04
CA ARG A 287 10.97 1.11 -20.30
C ARG A 287 11.34 0.17 -21.45
N GLU A 288 12.14 -0.86 -21.22
CA GLU A 288 12.48 -1.86 -22.23
C GLU A 288 11.24 -2.64 -22.71
N ILE A 289 10.35 -3.04 -21.77
CA ILE A 289 9.09 -3.70 -22.09
C ILE A 289 8.21 -2.80 -22.97
N LEU A 290 8.00 -1.53 -22.57
CA LEU A 290 7.20 -0.58 -23.34
C LEU A 290 7.77 -0.33 -24.74
N SER A 291 9.10 -0.22 -24.86
CA SER A 291 9.78 -0.08 -26.13
C SER A 291 9.62 -1.32 -27.01
N ALA A 292 9.71 -2.52 -26.46
CA ALA A 292 9.58 -3.79 -27.18
C ALA A 292 8.14 -4.04 -27.65
N THR A 293 7.14 -3.58 -26.90
CA THR A 293 5.71 -3.72 -27.22
C THR A 293 5.16 -2.56 -28.06
N GLY A 294 5.96 -1.51 -28.27
CA GLY A 294 5.60 -0.33 -29.06
C GLY A 294 4.61 0.61 -28.38
N VAL A 295 4.47 0.54 -27.08
CA VAL A 295 3.59 1.39 -26.26
C VAL A 295 4.07 2.84 -26.29
N THR A 296 3.14 3.77 -26.54
CA THR A 296 3.39 5.21 -26.57
C THR A 296 2.50 6.00 -25.60
N TYR A 297 1.50 5.38 -24.99
CA TYR A 297 0.69 6.00 -23.95
C TYR A 297 1.45 6.15 -22.63
N VAL A 298 1.03 7.13 -21.82
CA VAL A 298 1.66 7.45 -20.53
C VAL A 298 1.59 6.25 -19.58
N ASN A 299 2.69 5.96 -18.90
CA ASN A 299 2.76 4.96 -17.85
C ASN A 299 3.21 5.61 -16.54
N LEU A 300 2.31 5.59 -15.55
CA LEU A 300 2.49 6.19 -14.24
C LEU A 300 3.28 5.26 -13.32
N LEU A 301 4.05 5.87 -12.43
CA LEU A 301 4.58 5.20 -11.25
C LEU A 301 3.56 5.37 -10.11
N PRO A 302 3.42 4.41 -9.18
CA PRO A 302 2.57 4.59 -8.02
C PRO A 302 3.14 5.67 -7.09
N ASP A 303 2.28 6.54 -6.60
CA ASP A 303 2.51 7.33 -5.39
C ASP A 303 1.75 6.68 -4.23
N THR A 304 1.88 7.23 -3.03
CA THR A 304 1.19 6.71 -1.83
C THR A 304 -0.33 6.63 -2.04
N VAL A 305 -0.91 7.59 -2.76
CA VAL A 305 -2.37 7.60 -3.03
C VAL A 305 -2.75 6.46 -3.96
N LEU A 306 -2.05 6.27 -5.08
CA LEU A 306 -2.32 5.18 -6.02
C LEU A 306 -2.01 3.81 -5.42
N ASP A 307 -0.99 3.70 -4.56
CA ASP A 307 -0.66 2.47 -3.86
C ASP A 307 -1.76 2.10 -2.86
N ASP A 308 -2.08 3.00 -1.93
CA ASP A 308 -3.05 2.76 -0.87
C ASP A 308 -4.50 2.62 -1.38
N SER A 309 -4.86 3.39 -2.42
CA SER A 309 -6.25 3.51 -2.86
C SER A 309 -6.62 2.64 -4.05
N LEU A 310 -5.62 2.17 -4.79
CA LEU A 310 -5.83 1.42 -6.01
C LEU A 310 -5.10 0.08 -5.99
N LEU A 311 -3.76 0.10 -5.83
CA LEU A 311 -2.97 -1.11 -5.94
C LEU A 311 -3.23 -2.09 -4.79
N TYR A 312 -3.55 -1.59 -3.61
CA TYR A 312 -3.89 -2.40 -2.45
C TYR A 312 -5.06 -3.38 -2.70
N ASP A 313 -6.08 -2.93 -3.43
CA ASP A 313 -7.29 -3.74 -3.72
C ASP A 313 -7.17 -4.54 -5.01
N ILE A 314 -6.12 -4.33 -5.81
CA ILE A 314 -5.89 -5.11 -7.04
C ILE A 314 -5.24 -6.44 -6.71
N THR A 315 -6.01 -7.52 -6.85
CA THR A 315 -5.60 -8.89 -6.51
C THR A 315 -4.71 -9.56 -7.56
N GLY A 316 -4.60 -8.97 -8.74
CA GLY A 316 -3.78 -9.51 -9.83
C GLY A 316 -3.64 -8.59 -11.03
N THR A 317 -2.61 -8.84 -11.85
CA THR A 317 -2.35 -8.12 -13.09
C THR A 317 -2.45 -9.03 -14.31
N PRO A 318 -2.92 -8.50 -15.47
CA PRO A 318 -3.42 -7.15 -15.67
C PRO A 318 -4.81 -6.94 -15.06
N THR A 319 -5.06 -5.74 -14.56
CA THR A 319 -6.40 -5.26 -14.23
C THR A 319 -6.64 -3.94 -14.95
N THR A 320 -7.74 -3.83 -15.66
CA THR A 320 -8.08 -2.63 -16.44
C THR A 320 -9.32 -1.96 -15.87
N LEU A 321 -9.17 -0.68 -15.52
CA LEU A 321 -10.25 0.19 -15.04
C LEU A 321 -10.66 1.17 -16.12
N PHE A 322 -11.95 1.36 -16.29
CA PHE A 322 -12.52 2.36 -17.18
C PHE A 322 -13.05 3.51 -16.34
N LEU A 323 -12.49 4.71 -16.52
CA LEU A 323 -12.76 5.87 -15.69
C LEU A 323 -13.40 6.97 -16.52
N ASP A 324 -14.38 7.68 -15.94
CA ASP A 324 -14.87 8.92 -16.55
C ASP A 324 -13.93 10.12 -16.33
N SER A 325 -14.31 11.29 -16.79
CA SER A 325 -13.52 12.52 -16.67
C SER A 325 -13.39 13.05 -15.23
N GLU A 326 -14.16 12.54 -14.30
CA GLU A 326 -14.10 12.88 -12.88
C GLU A 326 -13.29 11.83 -12.08
N GLY A 327 -12.75 10.80 -12.75
CA GLY A 327 -12.02 9.69 -12.15
C GLY A 327 -12.88 8.61 -11.55
N LYS A 328 -14.21 8.63 -11.84
CA LYS A 328 -15.12 7.61 -11.36
C LYS A 328 -14.94 6.31 -12.14
N ILE A 329 -14.81 5.20 -11.42
CA ILE A 329 -14.71 3.86 -11.99
C ILE A 329 -16.08 3.45 -12.56
N LEU A 330 -16.13 3.28 -13.87
CA LEU A 330 -17.32 2.84 -14.59
C LEU A 330 -17.35 1.32 -14.74
N LYS A 331 -16.17 0.70 -14.87
CA LYS A 331 -16.02 -0.75 -15.04
C LYS A 331 -14.63 -1.21 -14.61
N ILE A 332 -14.57 -2.43 -14.08
CA ILE A 332 -13.34 -3.12 -13.71
C ILE A 332 -13.28 -4.44 -14.47
N VAL A 333 -12.11 -4.75 -15.01
CA VAL A 333 -11.87 -5.98 -15.78
C VAL A 333 -10.56 -6.61 -15.34
N GLU A 334 -10.65 -7.75 -14.68
CA GLU A 334 -9.50 -8.55 -14.29
C GLU A 334 -9.07 -9.50 -15.42
N GLY A 335 -7.74 -9.64 -15.60
CA GLY A 335 -7.14 -10.46 -16.64
C GLY A 335 -7.18 -9.83 -18.04
N THR A 336 -6.40 -10.43 -18.96
CA THR A 336 -6.21 -9.93 -20.31
C THR A 336 -7.48 -9.87 -21.16
N ARG A 337 -7.56 -8.88 -22.05
CA ARG A 337 -8.58 -8.77 -23.09
C ARG A 337 -7.89 -8.50 -24.44
N ASP A 338 -8.45 -9.05 -25.50
CA ASP A 338 -8.06 -8.71 -26.85
C ASP A 338 -8.65 -7.37 -27.31
N LEU A 339 -8.15 -6.87 -28.43
CA LEU A 339 -8.58 -5.59 -28.99
C LEU A 339 -10.10 -5.51 -29.25
N ASP A 340 -10.71 -6.61 -29.71
CA ASP A 340 -12.15 -6.64 -30.01
C ASP A 340 -12.97 -6.47 -28.74
N ALA A 341 -12.63 -7.18 -27.67
CA ALA A 341 -13.28 -7.06 -26.37
C ALA A 341 -13.06 -5.66 -25.72
N LEU A 342 -11.84 -5.11 -25.80
CA LEU A 342 -11.56 -3.75 -25.31
C LEU A 342 -12.35 -2.69 -26.09
N THR A 343 -12.45 -2.85 -27.41
CA THR A 343 -13.20 -1.96 -28.30
C THR A 343 -14.69 -1.97 -27.97
N GLU A 344 -15.27 -3.16 -27.80
CA GLU A 344 -16.70 -3.32 -27.43
C GLU A 344 -17.02 -2.60 -26.11
N MET A 345 -16.18 -2.79 -25.08
CA MET A 345 -16.36 -2.13 -23.77
C MET A 345 -16.26 -0.61 -23.86
N VAL A 346 -15.28 -0.09 -24.61
CA VAL A 346 -15.12 1.35 -24.82
C VAL A 346 -16.32 1.94 -25.55
N ASP A 347 -16.81 1.30 -26.62
CA ASP A 347 -17.97 1.77 -27.37
C ASP A 347 -19.26 1.75 -26.52
N GLU A 348 -19.47 0.70 -25.69
CA GLU A 348 -20.57 0.64 -24.73
C GLU A 348 -20.53 1.78 -23.70
N LEU A 349 -19.37 2.01 -23.10
CA LEU A 349 -19.20 3.05 -22.07
C LEU A 349 -19.31 4.47 -22.61
N LEU A 350 -18.82 4.72 -23.82
CA LEU A 350 -19.01 6.02 -24.49
C LEU A 350 -20.48 6.26 -24.81
N ALA A 351 -21.22 5.24 -25.29
CA ALA A 351 -22.63 5.37 -25.59
C ALA A 351 -23.50 5.58 -24.33
N ALA A 352 -23.06 5.09 -23.18
CA ALA A 352 -23.75 5.30 -21.90
C ALA A 352 -23.55 6.71 -21.32
N GLN A 353 -22.59 7.49 -21.84
CA GLN A 353 -22.29 8.86 -21.41
C GLN A 353 -22.93 9.94 -22.32
N GLU A 354 -23.59 9.55 -23.42
CA GLU A 354 -24.34 10.46 -24.31
C GLU A 354 -25.79 10.63 -23.85
#